data_fbecf7e00eed02e583f703cfcc6f63d7
#
_entry.id   fbecf7e00eed02e583f703cfcc6f63d7
#
_cell.length_a   1.000
_cell.length_b   1.000
_cell.length_c   1.000
_cell.angle_alpha   90.00
_cell.angle_beta   90.00
_cell.angle_gamma   90.00
#
_symmetry.space_group_name_H-M   'P 1'
#
loop_
_entity.id
_entity.type
_entity.pdbx_description
1 polymer ?
#
loop_
_entity_poly.entity_id
_entity_poly.type
_entity_poly.pdbx_seq_one_letter_code
_entity_poly.pdbx_strand_id
1 'polypeptide(L)' 'MLVRDLIKMLKKIDPNMDIQMTMNREYTSPIGAVYVRNNTLLIDDIPYDVDFRFDRPENLLYTEWDEEYA' A
#
# COMPACT_ATOMS: atom_id res chain seq x y z
N MET A 1 3.65 -12.05 8.20
CA MET A 1 3.35 -12.61 6.86
C MET A 1 4.48 -12.25 5.92
N LEU A 2 4.94 -13.18 5.12
CA LEU A 2 5.94 -12.89 4.10
C LEU A 2 5.27 -12.42 2.80
N VAL A 3 6.00 -11.61 2.04
CA VAL A 3 5.50 -11.12 0.73
C VAL A 3 5.08 -12.29 -0.17
N ARG A 4 5.86 -13.38 -0.19
CA ARG A 4 5.52 -14.56 -1.00
C ARG A 4 4.18 -15.20 -0.62
N ASP A 5 3.81 -15.13 0.67
CA ASP A 5 2.52 -15.66 1.14
C ASP A 5 1.37 -14.81 0.64
N LEU A 6 1.55 -13.49 0.64
CA LEU A 6 0.54 -12.55 0.12
C LEU A 6 0.37 -12.74 -1.40
N ILE A 7 1.46 -12.87 -2.14
CA ILE A 7 1.41 -13.13 -3.59
C ILE A 7 0.60 -14.40 -3.88
N LYS A 8 0.86 -15.45 -3.11
CA LYS A 8 0.16 -16.73 -3.28
C LYS A 8 -1.35 -16.60 -3.03
N MET A 9 -1.74 -15.81 -2.02
CA MET A 9 -3.14 -15.54 -1.76
C MET A 9 -3.80 -14.71 -2.86
N LEU A 10 -3.11 -13.66 -3.32
CA LEU A 10 -3.63 -12.74 -4.33
C LEU A 10 -3.87 -13.42 -5.69
N LYS A 11 -3.09 -14.44 -6.02
CA LYS A 11 -3.29 -15.21 -7.26
C LYS A 11 -4.63 -15.95 -7.32
N LYS A 12 -5.28 -16.13 -6.18
CA LYS A 12 -6.58 -16.83 -6.09
C LYS A 12 -7.76 -15.86 -6.16
N ILE A 13 -7.51 -14.55 -6.26
CA ILE A 13 -8.51 -13.50 -6.19
C ILE A 13 -8.59 -12.78 -7.54
N ASP A 14 -9.78 -12.27 -7.88
CA ASP A 14 -9.98 -11.48 -9.09
C ASP A 14 -9.03 -10.27 -9.08
N PRO A 15 -8.16 -10.09 -10.09
CA PRO A 15 -7.23 -8.98 -10.14
C PRO A 15 -7.89 -7.61 -10.30
N ASN A 16 -9.16 -7.55 -10.66
CA ASN A 16 -9.91 -6.31 -10.77
C ASN A 16 -10.61 -5.90 -9.47
N MET A 17 -10.47 -6.71 -8.43
CA MET A 17 -11.03 -6.38 -7.13
C MET A 17 -10.21 -5.30 -6.43
N ASP A 18 -10.87 -4.30 -5.87
CA ASP A 18 -10.22 -3.23 -5.13
C ASP A 18 -9.65 -3.74 -3.80
N ILE A 19 -8.52 -3.17 -3.38
CA ILE A 19 -7.90 -3.49 -2.10
C ILE A 19 -8.15 -2.33 -1.15
N GLN A 20 -8.73 -2.63 0.00
CA GLN A 20 -8.93 -1.66 1.07
C GLN A 20 -8.45 -2.21 2.40
N MET A 21 -8.09 -1.31 3.30
CA MET A 21 -7.75 -1.66 4.68
C MET A 21 -9.00 -1.58 5.54
N THR A 22 -9.08 -2.41 6.57
CA THR A 22 -10.13 -2.28 7.57
C THR A 22 -9.51 -1.90 8.91
N MET A 23 -10.22 -1.05 9.66
CA MET A 23 -9.87 -0.69 11.03
C MET A 23 -10.94 -1.24 11.96
N ASN A 24 -10.53 -2.14 12.84
CA ASN A 24 -11.44 -2.80 13.80
C ASN A 24 -12.66 -3.47 13.14
N ARG A 25 -12.60 -3.81 11.86
CA ARG A 25 -13.68 -4.38 11.07
C ARG A 25 -14.91 -3.48 10.91
N GLU A 26 -14.83 -2.23 11.34
CA GLU A 26 -15.94 -1.26 11.28
C GLU A 26 -15.83 -0.30 10.12
N TYR A 27 -14.60 0.08 9.77
CA TYR A 27 -14.33 1.07 8.73
C TYR A 27 -13.40 0.49 7.68
N THR A 28 -13.60 0.92 6.45
CA THR A 28 -12.67 0.63 5.36
C THR A 28 -12.01 1.92 4.89
N SER A 29 -10.76 1.80 4.46
CA SER A 29 -9.97 2.90 3.95
C SER A 29 -9.19 2.43 2.72
N PRO A 30 -9.10 3.24 1.66
CA PRO A 30 -8.24 2.87 0.53
C PRO A 30 -6.78 2.77 0.98
N ILE A 31 -6.00 2.00 0.23
CA ILE A 31 -4.55 1.96 0.44
C ILE A 31 -4.00 3.33 0.04
N GLY A 32 -3.38 4.03 0.99
CA GLY A 32 -2.79 5.35 0.75
C GLY A 32 -1.39 5.26 0.19
N ALA A 33 -0.56 4.38 0.74
CA ALA A 33 0.83 4.21 0.32
C ALA A 33 1.32 2.79 0.58
N VAL A 34 2.29 2.35 -0.21
CA VAL A 34 3.02 1.10 0.00
C VAL A 34 4.51 1.40 -0.14
N TYR A 35 5.29 1.04 0.85
CA TYR A 35 6.73 1.33 0.86
C TYR A 35 7.51 0.29 1.64
N VAL A 36 8.83 0.30 1.48
CA VAL A 36 9.74 -0.61 2.19
C VAL A 36 10.57 0.19 3.19
N ARG A 37 10.62 -0.29 4.42
CA ARG A 37 11.46 0.27 5.47
C ARG A 37 12.01 -0.86 6.34
N ASN A 38 13.32 -0.85 6.59
CA ASN A 38 13.98 -1.87 7.42
C ASN A 38 13.65 -3.30 6.98
N ASN A 39 13.76 -3.55 5.68
CA ASN A 39 13.48 -4.86 5.09
C ASN A 39 12.04 -5.36 5.36
N THR A 40 11.12 -4.43 5.54
CA THR A 40 9.71 -4.72 5.79
C THR A 40 8.84 -3.97 4.80
N LEU A 41 7.89 -4.66 4.18
CA LEU A 41 6.88 -4.02 3.35
C LEU A 41 5.80 -3.45 4.26
N LEU A 42 5.54 -2.16 4.13
CA LEU A 42 4.53 -1.45 4.90
C LEU A 42 3.42 -0.94 4.00
N ILE A 43 2.19 -1.11 4.46
CA ILE A 43 0.98 -0.64 3.79
C ILE A 43 0.32 0.36 4.72
N ASP A 44 0.14 1.58 4.24
CA ASP A 44 -0.35 2.71 5.02
C ASP A 44 -1.70 3.18 4.45
N ASP A 45 -2.56 3.69 5.31
CA ASP A 45 -3.82 4.33 4.92
C ASP A 45 -3.63 5.79 4.49
N ILE A 46 -2.50 6.39 4.86
CA ILE A 46 -2.18 7.79 4.56
C ILE A 46 -1.25 7.84 3.33
N PRO A 47 -1.66 8.53 2.25
CA PRO A 47 -0.78 8.68 1.09
C PRO A 47 0.38 9.63 1.38
N TYR A 48 1.49 9.44 0.66
CA TYR A 48 2.61 10.38 0.67
C TYR A 48 2.46 11.36 -0.49
N ASP A 49 2.61 12.65 -0.17
CA ASP A 49 2.67 13.68 -1.18
C ASP A 49 4.05 13.63 -1.86
N VAL A 50 4.07 13.42 -3.15
CA VAL A 50 5.32 13.32 -3.92
C VAL A 50 6.12 14.62 -3.93
N ASP A 51 5.46 15.75 -3.66
CA ASP A 51 6.12 17.06 -3.57
C ASP A 51 6.79 17.29 -2.21
N PHE A 52 6.41 16.53 -1.19
CA PHE A 52 7.01 16.60 0.15
C PHE A 52 8.16 15.62 0.29
N ARG A 53 9.36 16.04 -0.13
CA ARG A 53 10.55 15.19 -0.15
C ARG A 53 11.06 14.75 1.21
N PHE A 54 10.72 15.51 2.29
CA PHE A 54 11.25 15.26 3.63
C PHE A 54 10.63 14.03 4.30
N ASP A 55 9.36 13.76 4.03
CA ASP A 55 8.63 12.66 4.64
C ASP A 55 8.49 11.44 3.72
N ARG A 56 8.96 11.56 2.47
CA ARG A 56 8.85 10.49 1.49
C ARG A 56 9.82 9.36 1.80
N PRO A 57 9.36 8.11 1.96
CA PRO A 57 10.24 6.96 2.10
C PRO A 57 11.11 6.75 0.86
N GLU A 58 12.37 6.33 1.04
CA GLU A 58 13.28 6.06 -0.08
C GLU A 58 12.73 5.03 -1.06
N ASN A 59 12.05 4.02 -0.53
CA ASN A 59 11.52 2.90 -1.31
C ASN A 59 10.00 2.94 -1.39
N LEU A 60 9.46 4.09 -1.78
CA LEU A 60 8.04 4.25 -2.02
C LEU A 60 7.65 3.52 -3.31
N LEU A 61 6.77 2.51 -3.18
CA LEU A 61 6.29 1.71 -4.30
C LEU A 61 4.97 2.23 -4.86
N TYR A 62 4.15 2.84 -4.01
CA TYR A 62 2.83 3.33 -4.39
C TYR A 62 2.41 4.48 -3.46
N THR A 63 1.79 5.49 -4.02
CA THR A 63 1.03 6.49 -3.25
C THR A 63 -0.22 6.89 -4.03
N GLU A 64 -1.34 6.98 -3.36
CA GLU A 64 -2.65 7.28 -3.96
C GLU A 64 -2.68 8.63 -4.70
N TRP A 65 -1.88 9.58 -4.22
CA TRP A 65 -1.85 10.94 -4.80
C TRP A 65 -0.93 11.09 -6.02
N ASP A 66 -0.23 10.05 -6.40
CA ASP A 66 0.65 10.08 -7.58
C ASP A 66 0.04 9.27 -8.71
N GLU A 67 -0.30 9.94 -9.82
CA GLU A 67 -0.91 9.30 -10.98
C GLU A 67 -0.01 8.24 -11.63
N GLU A 68 1.31 8.35 -11.47
CA GLU A 68 2.25 7.34 -11.98
C GLU A 68 2.06 5.98 -11.32
N TYR A 69 1.53 5.95 -10.11
CA TYR A 69 1.30 4.73 -9.35
C TYR A 69 -0.15 4.24 -9.40
N ALA A 70 -1.03 5.00 -9.96
CA ALA A 70 -2.46 4.67 -10.01
C ALA A 70 -2.79 3.68 -11.20
#